data_96f74941f9c6f11e84d44f9180b40012
#
_entry.id   96f74941f9c6f11e84d44f9180b40012
#
_cell.length_a   1.000
_cell.length_b   1.000
_cell.length_c   1.000
_cell.angle_alpha   90.00
_cell.angle_beta   90.00
_cell.angle_gamma   90.00
#
_symmetry.space_group_name_H-M   'P 1'
#
loop_
_entity.id
_entity.type
_entity.pdbx_description
1 polymer ?
#
loop_
_entity_poly.entity_id
_entity_poly.type
_entity_poly.pdbx_seq_one_letter_code
_entity_poly.pdbx_strand_id
1 'polypeptide(L)'
;MTAEGGEALRGAIRRARVRIPSCSPHVALHRLLTQNLTQRDLAALTFEMGLDFDDLPGDLLADKARSLILVVKRHGAEAHLLAHLRRYRPDLRGPVELLEEAFL
;
A
#
# COMPACT_ATOMS: atom_id res chain seq x y z
N MET A 1 -17.89 -18.90 16.59
CA MET A 1 -17.76 -18.18 16.92
C MET A 1 -17.38 -17.63 16.86
N THR A 2 -17.28 -18.14 16.30
CA THR A 2 -16.98 -17.44 16.35
C THR A 2 -16.57 -17.10 16.04
N ALA A 3 -16.42 -17.77 15.71
CA ALA A 3 -16.07 -17.15 15.68
C ALA A 3 -15.80 -16.78 15.35
N GLU A 4 -15.93 -17.44 15.03
CA GLU A 4 -15.71 -16.76 15.08
C GLU A 4 -15.15 -16.25 15.08
N GLY A 5 -15.40 -16.93 14.55
CA GLY A 5 -14.90 -16.38 14.92
C GLY A 5 -14.28 -16.01 14.86
N GLY A 6 -14.08 -16.31 14.58
CA GLY A 6 -13.52 -15.90 15.03
C GLY A 6 -12.81 -15.78 14.90
N GLU A 7 -12.55 -16.38 14.73
CA GLU A 7 -11.99 -16.11 14.88
C GLU A 7 -11.59 -15.59 14.61
N ALA A 8 -11.87 -16.13 14.35
CA ALA A 8 -11.49 -15.55 14.27
C ALA A 8 -11.40 -14.69 14.22
N LEU A 9 -11.55 -14.90 14.03
CA LEU A 9 -11.43 -13.97 14.17
C LEU A 9 -10.97 -13.39 14.45
N ARG A 10 -10.76 -13.87 14.52
CA ARG A 10 -10.20 -13.17 14.81
C ARG A 10 -9.61 -12.76 14.49
N GLY A 11 -9.87 -13.27 14.17
CA GLY A 11 -9.24 -12.82 13.93
C GLY A 11 -9.39 -12.24 13.30
N ALA A 12 -9.71 -12.51 13.04
CA ALA A 12 -9.70 -12.03 12.52
C ALA A 12 -10.01 -11.13 12.31
N ILE A 13 -10.27 -11.12 12.37
CA ILE A 13 -10.32 -10.34 12.27
C ILE A 13 -10.13 -9.61 12.27
N ARG A 14 -10.16 -9.98 12.40
CA ARG A 14 -9.71 -9.39 12.36
C ARG A 14 -9.69 -8.95 11.64
N ARG A 15 -9.95 -9.42 11.45
CA ARG A 15 -9.81 -9.12 10.80
C ARG A 15 -10.50 -8.53 10.12
N ALA A 16 -11.03 -8.63 9.95
CA ALA A 16 -11.39 -8.28 9.39
C ALA A 16 -11.89 -7.42 8.91
N ARG A 17 -12.10 -7.40 8.68
CA ARG A 17 -12.03 -6.79 8.21
C ARG A 17 -11.86 -6.32 7.23
N VAL A 18 -11.93 -6.12 7.20
CA VAL A 18 -11.33 -6.00 6.32
C VAL A 18 -11.11 -6.84 5.78
N ARG A 19 -11.57 -7.19 5.61
CA ARG A 19 -11.03 -8.09 5.30
C ARG A 19 -10.31 -8.21 4.26
N ILE A 20 -9.57 -8.12 4.46
CA ILE A 20 -8.48 -8.18 3.63
C ILE A 20 -8.08 -9.58 3.25
N PRO A 21 -8.58 -10.64 3.79
CA PRO A 21 -8.17 -11.96 3.34
C PRO A 21 -8.40 -12.21 1.87
N SER A 22 -9.35 -11.51 1.27
CA SER A 22 -9.62 -11.68 -0.14
C SER A 22 -8.87 -10.70 -1.02
N CYS A 23 -8.05 -9.82 -0.42
CA CYS A 23 -7.25 -8.85 -1.14
C CYS A 23 -5.79 -9.11 -0.90
N SER A 24 -4.96 -9.02 -1.94
CA SER A 24 -3.54 -9.08 -1.73
C SER A 24 -3.06 -7.80 -1.04
N PRO A 25 -1.92 -7.85 -0.32
CA PRO A 25 -1.35 -6.63 0.25
C PRO A 25 -1.07 -5.57 -0.80
N HIS A 26 -0.75 -5.97 -2.02
CA HIS A 26 -0.50 -5.02 -3.10
C HIS A 26 -1.77 -4.25 -3.48
N VAL A 27 -2.92 -4.91 -3.47
CA VAL A 27 -4.19 -4.23 -3.74
C VAL A 27 -4.51 -3.26 -2.62
N ALA A 28 -4.28 -3.64 -1.37
CA ALA A 28 -4.49 -2.75 -0.24
C ALA A 28 -3.57 -1.54 -0.32
N LEU A 29 -2.31 -1.74 -0.72
CA LEU A 29 -1.37 -0.65 -0.91
C LEU A 29 -1.84 0.29 -2.01
N HIS A 30 -2.35 -0.25 -3.11
CA HIS A 30 -2.88 0.55 -4.20
C HIS A 30 -4.02 1.45 -3.72
N ARG A 31 -4.93 0.90 -2.93
CA ARG A 31 -6.03 1.68 -2.38
C ARG A 31 -5.54 2.78 -1.45
N LEU A 32 -4.56 2.44 -0.61
CA LEU A 32 -4.00 3.44 0.29
C LEU A 32 -3.43 4.63 -0.50
N LEU A 33 -2.69 4.34 -1.55
CA LEU A 33 -2.10 5.39 -2.37
C LEU A 33 -3.17 6.21 -3.09
N THR A 34 -4.13 5.55 -3.73
CA THR A 34 -5.12 6.27 -4.55
C THR A 34 -6.12 7.04 -3.70
N GLN A 35 -6.39 6.62 -2.48
CA GLN A 35 -7.35 7.29 -1.63
C GLN A 35 -6.75 8.44 -0.83
N ASN A 36 -5.42 8.47 -0.69
CA ASN A 36 -4.79 9.43 0.21
C ASN A 36 -3.79 10.37 -0.46
N LEU A 37 -3.31 10.04 -1.66
CA LEU A 37 -2.31 10.86 -2.34
C LEU A 37 -2.87 11.47 -3.62
N THR A 38 -2.36 12.65 -3.96
CA THR A 38 -2.59 13.25 -5.28
C THR A 38 -1.49 12.77 -6.23
N GLN A 39 -1.62 13.12 -7.53
CA GLN A 39 -0.55 12.81 -8.46
C GLN A 39 0.75 13.52 -8.09
N ARG A 40 0.64 14.74 -7.56
CA ARG A 40 1.82 15.48 -7.10
C ARG A 40 2.50 14.74 -5.95
N ASP A 41 1.71 14.25 -5.00
CA ASP A 41 2.26 13.49 -3.88
C ASP A 41 2.97 12.25 -4.36
N LEU A 42 2.35 11.54 -5.30
CA LEU A 42 2.92 10.31 -5.83
C LEU A 42 4.21 10.60 -6.59
N ALA A 43 4.24 11.70 -7.35
CA ALA A 43 5.44 12.10 -8.06
C ALA A 43 6.59 12.42 -7.09
N ALA A 44 6.28 13.12 -5.99
CA ALA A 44 7.30 13.42 -4.99
C ALA A 44 7.84 12.14 -4.35
N LEU A 45 6.94 11.21 -4.05
CA LEU A 45 7.33 9.94 -3.44
C LEU A 45 8.23 9.12 -4.38
N THR A 46 7.86 9.03 -5.66
CA THR A 46 8.66 8.29 -6.63
C THR A 46 10.03 8.93 -6.83
N PHE A 47 10.08 10.26 -6.82
CA PHE A 47 11.34 10.97 -6.96
C PHE A 47 12.28 10.61 -5.81
N GLU A 48 11.76 10.58 -4.58
CA GLU A 48 12.59 10.23 -3.42
C GLU A 48 13.10 8.79 -3.49
N MET A 49 12.36 7.92 -4.18
CA MET A 49 12.78 6.54 -4.35
C MET A 49 13.76 6.36 -5.52
N GLY A 50 14.11 7.44 -6.20
CA GLY A 50 15.02 7.34 -7.33
C GLY A 50 14.36 6.93 -8.63
N LEU A 51 13.05 7.07 -8.72
CA LEU A 51 12.29 6.71 -9.91
C LEU A 51 11.77 7.97 -10.60
N ASP A 52 11.50 7.86 -11.90
CA ASP A 52 10.94 8.94 -12.67
C ASP A 52 9.44 8.72 -12.81
N PHE A 53 8.64 9.63 -12.26
CA PHE A 53 7.19 9.53 -12.31
C PHE A 53 6.68 9.45 -13.75
N ASP A 54 7.32 10.18 -14.66
CA ASP A 54 6.89 10.21 -16.06
C ASP A 54 7.17 8.91 -16.79
N ASP A 55 8.09 8.09 -16.28
CA ASP A 55 8.37 6.78 -16.85
C ASP A 55 7.34 5.73 -16.45
N LEU A 56 6.50 6.02 -15.44
CA LEU A 56 5.47 5.09 -15.04
C LEU A 56 4.32 5.15 -16.06
N PRO A 57 3.92 4.00 -16.62
CA PRO A 57 2.81 3.99 -17.57
C PRO A 57 1.50 4.48 -16.99
N GLY A 58 0.65 5.06 -17.84
CA GLY A 58 -0.68 5.51 -17.46
C GLY A 58 -0.72 7.00 -17.21
N ASP A 59 -1.95 7.56 -17.28
CA ASP A 59 -2.16 8.99 -17.12
C ASP A 59 -2.87 9.34 -15.82
N LEU A 60 -3.64 8.40 -15.29
CA LEU A 60 -4.43 8.63 -14.08
C LEU A 60 -3.63 8.24 -12.85
N LEU A 61 -4.02 8.83 -11.72
CA LEU A 61 -3.40 8.49 -10.43
C LEU A 61 -3.44 6.98 -10.18
N ALA A 62 -4.58 6.33 -10.45
CA ALA A 62 -4.73 4.90 -10.22
C ALA A 62 -3.74 4.10 -11.09
N ASP A 63 -3.55 4.53 -12.34
CA ASP A 63 -2.62 3.85 -13.26
C ASP A 63 -1.18 4.02 -12.80
N LYS A 64 -0.80 5.23 -12.41
CA LYS A 64 0.54 5.52 -11.94
C LYS A 64 0.85 4.76 -10.65
N ALA A 65 -0.11 4.73 -9.73
CA ALA A 65 0.06 4.01 -8.47
C ALA A 65 0.24 2.52 -8.73
N ARG A 66 -0.55 1.95 -9.64
CA ARG A 66 -0.41 0.54 -9.97
C ARG A 66 0.95 0.25 -10.59
N SER A 67 1.39 1.12 -11.50
CA SER A 67 2.69 0.96 -12.14
C SER A 67 3.83 1.00 -11.12
N LEU A 68 3.75 1.93 -10.16
CA LEU A 68 4.74 2.01 -9.10
C LEU A 68 4.78 0.73 -8.27
N ILE A 69 3.60 0.21 -7.91
CA ILE A 69 3.52 -1.01 -7.12
C ILE A 69 4.12 -2.19 -7.88
N LEU A 70 3.87 -2.27 -9.18
CA LEU A 70 4.45 -3.34 -10.00
C LEU A 70 5.97 -3.26 -10.06
N VAL A 71 6.51 -2.04 -10.12
CA VAL A 71 7.95 -1.85 -10.09
C VAL A 71 8.54 -2.32 -8.77
N VAL A 72 7.97 -1.87 -7.65
CA VAL A 72 8.51 -2.26 -6.34
C VAL A 72 8.31 -3.75 -6.07
N LYS A 73 7.21 -4.34 -6.57
CA LYS A 73 6.98 -5.76 -6.43
C LYS A 73 8.06 -6.56 -7.17
N ARG A 74 8.39 -6.12 -8.39
CA ARG A 74 9.41 -6.78 -9.20
C ARG A 74 10.77 -6.78 -8.52
N HIS A 75 11.07 -5.72 -7.78
CA HIS A 75 12.37 -5.56 -7.12
C HIS A 75 12.35 -5.97 -5.64
N GLY A 76 11.19 -6.42 -5.13
CA GLY A 76 11.08 -6.77 -3.72
C GLY A 76 11.25 -5.56 -2.80
N ALA A 77 10.83 -4.39 -3.24
CA ALA A 77 11.10 -3.13 -2.56
C ALA A 77 9.86 -2.54 -1.87
N GLU A 78 8.89 -3.38 -1.52
CA GLU A 78 7.65 -2.89 -0.88
C GLU A 78 7.95 -2.20 0.45
N ALA A 79 8.85 -2.77 1.24
CA ALA A 79 9.20 -2.17 2.53
C ALA A 79 9.85 -0.80 2.34
N HIS A 80 10.62 -0.65 1.27
CA HIS A 80 11.28 0.61 0.95
C HIS A 80 10.24 1.69 0.62
N LEU A 81 9.25 1.33 -0.22
CA LEU A 81 8.15 2.24 -0.54
C LEU A 81 7.40 2.65 0.71
N LEU A 82 7.08 1.70 1.59
CA LEU A 82 6.33 1.97 2.80
C LEU A 82 7.12 2.88 3.76
N ALA A 83 8.43 2.69 3.84
CA ALA A 83 9.27 3.55 4.68
C ALA A 83 9.25 4.99 4.17
N HIS A 84 9.33 5.19 2.86
CA HIS A 84 9.24 6.53 2.28
C HIS A 84 7.85 7.14 2.50
N LEU A 85 6.81 6.33 2.31
CA LEU A 85 5.44 6.80 2.50
C LEU A 85 5.21 7.25 3.94
N ARG A 86 5.71 6.49 4.91
CA ARG A 86 5.56 6.86 6.31
C ARG A 86 6.22 8.20 6.61
N ARG A 87 7.39 8.44 6.04
CA ARG A 87 8.08 9.72 6.25
C ARG A 87 7.38 10.86 5.55
N TYR A 88 6.88 10.62 4.36
CA TYR A 88 6.21 11.65 3.58
C TYR A 88 4.84 12.02 4.19
N ARG A 89 4.11 11.02 4.66
CA ARG A 89 2.77 11.21 5.22
C ARG A 89 2.68 10.52 6.58
N PRO A 90 3.16 11.16 7.65
CA PRO A 90 3.10 10.55 8.99
C PRO A 90 1.69 10.22 9.46
N ASP A 91 0.68 10.91 8.93
CA ASP A 91 -0.72 10.63 9.26
C ASP A 91 -1.19 9.27 8.76
N LEU A 92 -0.45 8.65 7.83
CA LEU A 92 -0.78 7.32 7.33
C LEU A 92 -0.03 6.22 8.05
N ARG A 93 0.61 6.54 9.16
CA ARG A 93 1.45 5.59 9.89
C ARG A 93 0.72 4.30 10.24
N GLY A 94 -0.52 4.40 10.75
CA GLY A 94 -1.28 3.23 11.12
C GLY A 94 -1.48 2.24 9.97
N PRO A 95 -2.10 2.67 8.86
CA PRO A 95 -2.26 1.79 7.70
C PRO A 95 -0.94 1.30 7.13
N VAL A 96 0.10 2.15 7.13
CA VAL A 96 1.41 1.76 6.61
C VAL A 96 2.01 0.63 7.45
N GLU A 97 1.89 0.72 8.78
CA GLU A 97 2.43 -0.31 9.66
C GLU A 97 1.73 -1.65 9.44
N LEU A 98 0.42 -1.61 9.22
CA LEU A 98 -0.32 -2.84 8.91
C LEU A 98 0.18 -3.49 7.62
N LEU A 99 0.43 -2.67 6.61
CA LEU A 99 0.95 -3.18 5.34
C LEU A 99 2.38 -3.68 5.48
N GLU A 100 3.19 -3.03 6.31
CA GLU A 100 4.55 -3.51 6.55
C GLU A 100 4.54 -4.94 7.09
N GLU A 101 3.60 -5.23 8.00
CA GLU A 101 3.47 -6.57 8.53
C GLU A 101 3.05 -7.57 7.44
N ALA A 102 2.21 -7.13 6.52
CA ALA A 102 1.70 -8.01 5.47
C ALA A 102 2.80 -8.38 4.45
N PHE A 103 3.83 -7.56 4.33
CA PHE A 103 4.92 -7.81 3.39
C PHE A 103 6.12 -8.48 4.04
N LEU A 104 6.07 -8.74 5.34
CA LEU A 104 7.13 -9.51 6.00
C LEU A 104 6.94 -11.04 5.80
#